data_155faf158e8f6ea610309bb6fbfbfd2d
#
_entry.id   155faf158e8f6ea610309bb6fbfbfd2d
#
_cell.length_a   1.000
_cell.length_b   1.000
_cell.length_c   1.000
_cell.angle_alpha   90.00
_cell.angle_beta   90.00
_cell.angle_gamma   90.00
#
_symmetry.space_group_name_H-M   'P 1'
#
loop_
_entity.id
_entity.type
_entity.pdbx_description
1 polymer ?
#
loop_
_entity_poly.entity_id
_entity_poly.type
_entity_poly.pdbx_seq_one_letter_code
_entity_poly.pdbx_strand_id
1 'polypeptide(L)'
;MKIRMKQTVSMLLLTGFGLAAATEAFSAESLQDVMKRRNLSQQDLLAASKTYVPTGKRDEFMAFSSGGQSGQIIVYGIPSMRILKYLAVFTPEPWQGYGFDEESKAVLRQGNIDGKEINWGDTHHPAISETDGKYDGQFLFINDKANPRLAVIDLRDFETKQIVVNPIFKSEHGGAFVT
;
A
#
# COMPACT_ATOMS: atom_id res chain seq x y z
N MET A 1 41.07 3.99 -75.67
CA MET A 1 41.82 4.66 -74.58
C MET A 1 41.41 4.01 -73.28
N LYS A 2 42.22 3.09 -72.74
CA LYS A 2 41.87 2.36 -71.48
C LYS A 2 42.59 3.01 -70.31
N ILE A 3 41.86 3.59 -69.40
CA ILE A 3 42.38 4.16 -68.14
C ILE A 3 42.33 3.05 -67.07
N ARG A 4 43.54 2.63 -66.64
CA ARG A 4 43.70 1.73 -65.51
C ARG A 4 43.76 2.56 -64.22
N MET A 5 42.75 2.40 -63.34
CA MET A 5 42.77 2.89 -61.99
C MET A 5 43.53 1.90 -61.09
N LYS A 6 44.60 2.35 -60.50
CA LYS A 6 45.35 1.63 -59.47
C LYS A 6 44.60 1.85 -58.13
N GLN A 7 44.12 0.78 -57.54
CA GLN A 7 43.58 0.79 -56.20
C GLN A 7 44.76 0.70 -55.22
N THR A 8 44.94 1.73 -54.42
CA THR A 8 45.86 1.73 -53.28
C THR A 8 45.10 1.23 -52.05
N VAL A 9 45.47 0.02 -51.57
CA VAL A 9 44.91 -0.53 -50.35
C VAL A 9 45.68 0.09 -49.17
N SER A 10 45.03 0.98 -48.44
CA SER A 10 45.51 1.48 -47.15
C SER A 10 45.10 0.51 -46.04
N MET A 11 46.12 -0.14 -45.48
CA MET A 11 45.99 -1.06 -44.36
C MET A 11 45.96 -0.23 -43.06
N LEU A 12 44.75 -0.07 -42.51
CA LEU A 12 44.52 0.61 -41.22
C LEU A 12 44.81 -0.41 -40.12
N LEU A 13 45.94 -0.21 -39.39
CA LEU A 13 46.22 -0.95 -38.15
C LEU A 13 45.27 -0.43 -37.08
N LEU A 14 44.21 -1.18 -36.73
CA LEU A 14 43.43 -0.98 -35.51
C LEU A 14 44.22 -1.56 -34.32
N THR A 15 44.89 -0.70 -33.56
CA THR A 15 45.37 -1.04 -32.22
C THR A 15 44.17 -1.17 -31.30
N GLY A 16 43.77 -2.42 -31.01
CA GLY A 16 42.72 -2.71 -30.05
C GLY A 16 43.19 -2.35 -28.65
N PHE A 17 42.70 -1.26 -28.12
CA PHE A 17 42.68 -1.01 -26.67
C PHE A 17 41.69 -1.97 -26.05
N GLY A 18 42.16 -3.09 -25.54
CA GLY A 18 41.35 -3.98 -24.71
C GLY A 18 41.00 -3.29 -23.40
N LEU A 19 39.79 -2.74 -23.33
CA LEU A 19 39.19 -2.33 -22.08
C LEU A 19 38.85 -3.62 -21.32
N ALA A 20 39.79 -4.07 -20.46
CA ALA A 20 39.48 -5.09 -19.46
C ALA A 20 38.50 -4.47 -18.47
N ALA A 21 37.20 -4.64 -18.72
CA ALA A 21 36.17 -4.39 -17.73
C ALA A 21 36.39 -5.40 -16.61
N ALA A 22 37.03 -4.96 -15.53
CA ALA A 22 37.05 -5.69 -14.27
C ALA A 22 35.58 -5.75 -13.82
N THR A 23 34.86 -6.83 -14.17
CA THR A 23 33.63 -7.20 -13.49
C THR A 23 34.06 -7.59 -12.07
N GLU A 24 33.99 -6.63 -11.16
CA GLU A 24 33.95 -6.96 -9.74
C GLU A 24 32.69 -7.79 -9.57
N ALA A 25 32.91 -9.12 -9.47
CA ALA A 25 31.85 -10.02 -9.05
C ALA A 25 31.48 -9.57 -7.64
N PHE A 26 30.35 -8.90 -7.50
CA PHE A 26 29.74 -8.66 -6.20
C PHE A 26 29.49 -10.04 -5.60
N SER A 27 30.45 -10.51 -4.80
CA SER A 27 30.27 -11.68 -3.96
C SER A 27 29.10 -11.36 -3.04
N ALA A 28 28.01 -12.12 -3.17
CA ALA A 28 26.88 -11.97 -2.28
C ALA A 28 27.37 -12.12 -0.84
N GLU A 29 27.10 -11.11 -0.01
CA GLU A 29 27.47 -11.09 1.41
C GLU A 29 26.91 -12.35 2.09
N SER A 30 27.73 -13.09 2.84
CA SER A 30 27.26 -14.28 3.54
C SER A 30 26.38 -13.92 4.75
N LEU A 31 25.54 -14.87 5.18
CA LEU A 31 24.72 -14.68 6.38
C LEU A 31 25.59 -14.38 7.61
N GLN A 32 26.73 -15.02 7.73
CA GLN A 32 27.67 -14.81 8.83
C GLN A 32 28.26 -13.40 8.83
N ASP A 33 28.57 -12.86 7.65
CA ASP A 33 29.08 -11.49 7.53
C ASP A 33 28.02 -10.48 7.93
N VAL A 34 26.77 -10.68 7.50
CA VAL A 34 25.63 -9.84 7.92
C VAL A 34 25.44 -9.92 9.43
N MET A 35 25.43 -11.12 10.01
CA MET A 35 25.27 -11.30 11.45
C MET A 35 26.37 -10.56 12.22
N LYS A 36 27.64 -10.74 11.82
CA LYS A 36 28.78 -10.10 12.45
C LYS A 36 28.72 -8.58 12.34
N ARG A 37 28.47 -8.06 11.14
CA ARG A 37 28.41 -6.61 10.89
C ARG A 37 27.28 -5.94 11.66
N ARG A 38 26.14 -6.61 11.82
CA ARG A 38 24.96 -6.09 12.52
C ARG A 38 24.87 -6.54 13.98
N ASN A 39 25.85 -7.28 14.48
CA ASN A 39 25.86 -7.84 15.83
C ASN A 39 24.59 -8.65 16.14
N LEU A 40 24.18 -9.52 15.21
CA LEU A 40 22.96 -10.33 15.35
C LEU A 40 23.27 -11.70 15.95
N SER A 41 22.41 -12.13 16.85
CA SER A 41 22.36 -13.51 17.35
C SER A 41 21.49 -14.42 16.47
N GLN A 42 21.54 -15.71 16.69
CA GLN A 42 20.62 -16.66 16.06
C GLN A 42 19.16 -16.41 16.45
N GLN A 43 18.92 -15.90 17.67
CA GLN A 43 17.57 -15.53 18.12
C GLN A 43 17.02 -14.33 17.33
N ASP A 44 17.87 -13.38 16.98
CA ASP A 44 17.46 -12.25 16.13
C ASP A 44 17.09 -12.73 14.71
N LEU A 45 17.83 -13.69 14.15
CA LEU A 45 17.50 -14.30 12.87
C LEU A 45 16.17 -15.05 12.92
N LEU A 46 15.94 -15.80 14.00
CA LEU A 46 14.67 -16.49 14.20
C LEU A 46 13.52 -15.49 14.30
N ALA A 47 13.70 -14.39 15.03
CA ALA A 47 12.70 -13.33 15.12
C ALA A 47 12.42 -12.69 13.74
N ALA A 48 13.47 -12.36 12.99
CA ALA A 48 13.34 -11.81 11.64
C ALA A 48 12.63 -12.77 10.68
N SER A 49 12.91 -14.06 10.76
CA SER A 49 12.29 -15.07 9.89
C SER A 49 10.77 -15.19 10.10
N LYS A 50 10.26 -14.87 11.29
CA LYS A 50 8.82 -14.88 11.60
C LYS A 50 8.04 -13.77 10.89
N THR A 51 8.71 -12.70 10.50
CA THR A 51 8.10 -11.57 9.81
C THR A 51 8.56 -11.43 8.35
N TYR A 52 9.48 -12.28 7.93
CA TYR A 52 10.01 -12.22 6.57
C TYR A 52 9.06 -12.86 5.57
N VAL A 53 8.67 -12.08 4.58
CA VAL A 53 7.94 -12.57 3.41
C VAL A 53 8.85 -12.44 2.19
N PRO A 54 9.20 -13.55 1.51
CA PRO A 54 10.10 -13.54 0.36
C PRO A 54 9.57 -12.66 -0.78
N THR A 55 10.48 -12.10 -1.57
CA THR A 55 10.14 -11.35 -2.78
C THR A 55 9.25 -12.19 -3.70
N GLY A 56 8.17 -11.58 -4.20
CA GLY A 56 7.19 -12.26 -5.04
C GLY A 56 6.17 -13.11 -4.29
N LYS A 57 6.26 -13.19 -2.96
CA LYS A 57 5.23 -13.80 -2.10
C LYS A 57 4.36 -12.73 -1.46
N ARG A 58 3.13 -13.14 -1.13
CA ARG A 58 2.15 -12.31 -0.41
C ARG A 58 2.19 -12.63 1.07
N ASP A 59 1.77 -11.68 1.88
CA ASP A 59 1.43 -11.91 3.27
C ASP A 59 0.27 -12.90 3.39
N GLU A 60 0.23 -13.63 4.47
CA GLU A 60 -0.79 -14.65 4.73
C GLU A 60 -2.14 -14.01 5.06
N PHE A 61 -2.11 -12.92 5.82
CA PHE A 61 -3.29 -12.15 6.20
C PHE A 61 -3.11 -10.65 5.93
N MET A 62 -4.23 -9.95 5.86
CA MET A 62 -4.28 -8.49 5.91
C MET A 62 -4.94 -8.04 7.21
N ALA A 63 -4.37 -7.02 7.82
CA ALA A 63 -4.97 -6.35 8.97
C ALA A 63 -5.33 -4.90 8.60
N PHE A 64 -6.40 -4.41 9.23
CA PHE A 64 -6.92 -3.08 9.01
C PHE A 64 -6.89 -2.32 10.33
N SER A 65 -6.28 -1.15 10.33
CA SER A 65 -6.32 -0.26 11.49
C SER A 65 -6.83 1.11 11.10
N SER A 66 -7.41 1.80 12.06
CA SER A 66 -7.76 3.20 11.88
C SER A 66 -6.52 4.06 11.70
N GLY A 67 -6.60 5.05 10.81
CA GLY A 67 -5.62 6.12 10.69
C GLY A 67 -5.90 7.29 11.65
N GLY A 68 -6.97 7.20 12.43
CA GLY A 68 -7.39 8.25 13.34
C GLY A 68 -7.74 9.53 12.60
N GLN A 69 -7.18 10.62 13.05
CA GLN A 69 -7.44 11.97 12.52
C GLN A 69 -6.99 12.18 11.06
N SER A 70 -6.35 11.19 10.42
CA SER A 70 -6.08 11.28 8.98
C SER A 70 -7.33 11.00 8.12
N GLY A 71 -8.40 10.47 8.73
CA GLY A 71 -9.62 10.09 8.01
C GLY A 71 -9.45 8.88 7.08
N GLN A 72 -8.36 8.12 7.25
CA GLN A 72 -7.97 7.00 6.41
C GLN A 72 -7.96 5.70 7.21
N ILE A 73 -7.90 4.57 6.50
CA ILE A 73 -7.60 3.26 7.06
C ILE A 73 -6.23 2.84 6.57
N ILE A 74 -5.46 2.21 7.43
CA ILE A 74 -4.16 1.63 7.09
C ILE A 74 -4.33 0.13 6.93
N VAL A 75 -3.92 -0.40 5.78
CA VAL A 75 -3.87 -1.83 5.49
C VAL A 75 -2.43 -2.31 5.57
N TYR A 76 -2.18 -3.34 6.35
CA TYR A 76 -0.85 -3.94 6.44
C TYR A 76 -0.91 -5.46 6.40
N GLY A 77 0.19 -6.04 5.92
CA GLY A 77 0.32 -7.48 5.77
C GLY A 77 0.81 -8.16 7.05
N ILE A 78 0.34 -9.37 7.29
CA ILE A 78 0.82 -10.24 8.34
C ILE A 78 1.32 -11.53 7.69
N PRO A 79 2.54 -11.97 7.97
CA PRO A 79 3.39 -11.59 9.11
C PRO A 79 4.37 -10.44 8.86
N SER A 80 4.47 -9.86 7.65
CA SER A 80 5.54 -8.90 7.32
C SER A 80 5.44 -7.57 8.06
N MET A 81 4.26 -7.20 8.55
CA MET A 81 3.94 -5.90 9.15
C MET A 81 4.20 -4.71 8.21
N ARG A 82 4.26 -4.96 6.90
CA ARG A 82 4.43 -3.90 5.89
C ARG A 82 3.10 -3.22 5.62
N ILE A 83 3.13 -1.89 5.51
CA ILE A 83 1.97 -1.14 5.02
C ILE A 83 1.78 -1.49 3.53
N LEU A 84 0.59 -1.98 3.20
CA LEU A 84 0.20 -2.37 1.84
C LEU A 84 -0.55 -1.25 1.13
N LYS A 85 -1.43 -0.55 1.87
CA LYS A 85 -2.27 0.52 1.30
C LYS A 85 -2.78 1.45 2.39
N TYR A 86 -3.01 2.71 2.03
CA TYR A 86 -3.90 3.61 2.75
C TYR A 86 -5.22 3.67 2.00
N LEU A 87 -6.35 3.56 2.70
CA LEU A 87 -7.68 3.69 2.11
C LEU A 87 -8.23 5.06 2.49
N ALA A 88 -8.64 5.82 1.51
CA ALA A 88 -9.32 7.10 1.69
C ALA A 88 -10.77 6.85 2.13
N VAL A 89 -11.22 7.52 3.20
CA VAL A 89 -12.56 7.31 3.76
C VAL A 89 -13.30 8.62 3.97
N PHE A 90 -12.90 9.40 4.98
CA PHE A 90 -13.60 10.62 5.36
C PHE A 90 -12.90 11.90 4.91
N THR A 91 -11.84 11.78 4.14
CA THR A 91 -11.07 12.89 3.58
C THR A 91 -10.76 12.66 2.12
N PRO A 92 -10.75 13.70 1.26
CA PRO A 92 -10.22 13.59 -0.10
C PRO A 92 -8.77 13.14 -0.08
N GLU A 93 -8.39 12.28 -1.01
CA GLU A 93 -7.03 11.77 -1.12
C GLU A 93 -6.53 11.81 -2.57
N PRO A 94 -5.69 12.79 -2.93
CA PRO A 94 -5.27 13.02 -4.32
C PRO A 94 -4.55 11.82 -4.95
N TRP A 95 -3.72 11.12 -4.15
CA TRP A 95 -2.95 9.98 -4.63
C TRP A 95 -3.80 8.78 -5.01
N GLN A 96 -5.02 8.70 -4.49
CA GLN A 96 -5.99 7.66 -4.78
C GLN A 96 -7.11 8.15 -5.72
N GLY A 97 -7.10 9.42 -6.08
CA GLY A 97 -8.17 10.05 -6.86
C GLY A 97 -9.47 10.27 -6.09
N TYR A 98 -9.55 9.79 -4.85
CA TYR A 98 -10.77 9.83 -4.03
C TYR A 98 -11.13 11.27 -3.65
N GLY A 99 -12.37 11.66 -3.94
CA GLY A 99 -12.87 13.02 -3.73
C GLY A 99 -12.52 13.99 -4.87
N PHE A 100 -11.95 13.51 -5.98
CA PHE A 100 -11.57 14.34 -7.13
C PHE A 100 -12.35 14.02 -8.41
N ASP A 101 -12.84 12.80 -8.58
CA ASP A 101 -13.81 12.44 -9.62
C ASP A 101 -15.25 12.56 -9.12
N GLU A 102 -16.21 12.52 -10.03
CA GLU A 102 -17.64 12.74 -9.68
C GLU A 102 -18.23 11.59 -8.85
N GLU A 103 -17.74 10.37 -9.01
CA GLU A 103 -18.20 9.19 -8.29
C GLU A 103 -17.80 9.28 -6.81
N SER A 104 -16.53 9.45 -6.54
CA SER A 104 -16.01 9.54 -5.16
C SER A 104 -16.43 10.83 -4.44
N LYS A 105 -16.57 11.95 -5.17
CA LYS A 105 -17.23 13.17 -4.63
C LYS A 105 -18.67 12.90 -4.21
N ALA A 106 -19.43 12.11 -4.98
CA ALA A 106 -20.79 11.77 -4.61
C ALA A 106 -20.83 10.95 -3.32
N VAL A 107 -19.87 10.05 -3.12
CA VAL A 107 -19.73 9.29 -1.86
C VAL A 107 -19.40 10.21 -0.69
N LEU A 108 -18.41 11.09 -0.84
CA LEU A 108 -18.06 12.06 0.22
C LEU A 108 -19.21 12.97 0.60
N ARG A 109 -20.02 13.42 -0.37
CA ARG A 109 -21.21 14.26 -0.12
C ARG A 109 -22.29 13.55 0.72
N GLN A 110 -22.33 12.23 0.73
CA GLN A 110 -23.23 11.49 1.64
C GLN A 110 -22.90 11.74 3.11
N GLY A 111 -21.63 12.11 3.40
CA GLY A 111 -21.19 12.45 4.74
C GLY A 111 -21.52 13.88 5.18
N ASN A 112 -22.27 14.66 4.41
CA ASN A 112 -22.67 16.01 4.78
C ASN A 112 -23.70 15.98 5.93
N ILE A 113 -23.56 16.90 6.88
CA ILE A 113 -24.40 16.97 8.08
C ILE A 113 -25.10 18.33 8.10
N ASP A 114 -26.43 18.32 8.22
CA ASP A 114 -27.28 19.52 8.23
C ASP A 114 -26.99 20.48 7.05
N GLY A 115 -26.73 19.92 5.88
CA GLY A 115 -26.40 20.67 4.67
C GLY A 115 -25.00 21.29 4.66
N LYS A 116 -24.16 20.97 5.63
CA LYS A 116 -22.76 21.41 5.70
C LYS A 116 -21.86 20.33 5.16
N GLU A 117 -20.95 20.72 4.29
CA GLU A 117 -19.90 19.86 3.78
C GLU A 117 -18.88 19.56 4.88
N ILE A 118 -18.68 18.28 5.17
CA ILE A 118 -17.71 17.79 6.16
C ILE A 118 -16.60 17.06 5.42
N ASN A 119 -15.49 17.75 5.22
CA ASN A 119 -14.36 17.26 4.41
C ASN A 119 -13.31 16.49 5.20
N TRP A 120 -13.53 16.27 6.50
CA TRP A 120 -12.57 15.62 7.36
C TRP A 120 -13.27 14.77 8.43
N GLY A 121 -12.65 13.64 8.78
CA GLY A 121 -13.13 12.74 9.81
C GLY A 121 -11.99 12.11 10.62
N ASP A 122 -12.38 11.41 11.68
CA ASP A 122 -11.50 10.71 12.61
C ASP A 122 -11.88 9.23 12.65
N THR A 123 -11.18 8.40 11.86
CA THR A 123 -11.50 6.98 11.72
C THR A 123 -11.24 6.20 12.99
N HIS A 124 -12.24 5.41 13.44
CA HIS A 124 -12.15 4.55 14.61
C HIS A 124 -12.86 3.21 14.40
N HIS A 125 -12.40 2.18 15.09
CA HIS A 125 -13.04 0.87 15.19
C HIS A 125 -13.40 0.22 13.84
N PRO A 126 -12.40 -0.14 13.00
CA PRO A 126 -12.67 -0.91 11.80
C PRO A 126 -13.22 -2.30 12.16
N ALA A 127 -14.27 -2.71 11.45
CA ALA A 127 -14.89 -4.03 11.60
C ALA A 127 -15.09 -4.66 10.21
N ILE A 128 -14.69 -5.90 10.04
CA ILE A 128 -14.85 -6.65 8.80
C ILE A 128 -16.22 -7.35 8.83
N SER A 129 -16.88 -7.42 7.68
CA SER A 129 -18.12 -8.16 7.53
C SER A 129 -17.94 -9.66 7.80
N GLU A 130 -18.99 -10.28 8.29
CA GLU A 130 -19.03 -11.70 8.62
C GLU A 130 -20.22 -12.38 7.94
N THR A 131 -20.03 -13.64 7.56
CA THR A 131 -21.06 -14.55 7.12
C THR A 131 -20.98 -15.81 7.98
N ASP A 132 -22.08 -16.18 8.60
CA ASP A 132 -22.15 -17.31 9.53
C ASP A 132 -21.10 -17.24 10.66
N GLY A 133 -20.88 -16.02 11.20
CA GLY A 133 -19.91 -15.78 12.27
C GLY A 133 -18.44 -15.90 11.88
N LYS A 134 -18.12 -15.81 10.58
CA LYS A 134 -16.76 -15.85 10.05
C LYS A 134 -16.50 -14.64 9.15
N TYR A 135 -15.33 -14.07 9.26
CA TYR A 135 -14.90 -12.99 8.35
C TYR A 135 -15.00 -13.48 6.90
N ASP A 136 -15.75 -12.74 6.09
CA ASP A 136 -16.01 -13.08 4.69
C ASP A 136 -15.20 -12.26 3.69
N GLY A 137 -14.50 -11.23 4.16
CA GLY A 137 -13.64 -10.38 3.34
C GLY A 137 -14.38 -9.51 2.33
N GLN A 138 -15.68 -9.28 2.48
CA GLN A 138 -16.46 -8.50 1.53
C GLN A 138 -16.42 -7.00 1.82
N PHE A 139 -16.71 -6.63 3.07
CA PHE A 139 -16.82 -5.23 3.46
C PHE A 139 -16.03 -4.93 4.73
N LEU A 140 -15.62 -3.67 4.81
CA LEU A 140 -15.06 -3.09 6.01
C LEU A 140 -15.91 -1.88 6.40
N PHE A 141 -16.31 -1.84 7.65
CA PHE A 141 -17.05 -0.74 8.26
C PHE A 141 -16.13 0.06 9.16
N ILE A 142 -16.26 1.38 9.16
CA ILE A 142 -15.47 2.22 10.05
C ILE A 142 -16.24 3.47 10.47
N ASN A 143 -16.12 3.82 11.73
CA ASN A 143 -16.76 4.97 12.34
C ASN A 143 -15.93 6.24 12.17
N ASP A 144 -16.63 7.37 12.16
CA ASP A 144 -16.05 8.70 12.35
C ASP A 144 -16.30 9.19 13.78
N LYS A 145 -15.25 9.21 14.60
CA LYS A 145 -15.37 9.70 15.97
C LYS A 145 -15.62 11.20 16.05
N ALA A 146 -15.19 11.97 15.07
CA ALA A 146 -15.38 13.41 15.04
C ALA A 146 -16.81 13.81 14.65
N ASN A 147 -17.51 12.97 13.88
CA ASN A 147 -18.83 13.24 13.35
C ASN A 147 -19.69 11.97 13.38
N PRO A 148 -21.05 12.09 13.36
CA PRO A 148 -21.94 10.93 13.43
C PRO A 148 -22.04 10.20 12.09
N ARG A 149 -20.94 9.63 11.62
CA ARG A 149 -20.83 8.95 10.32
C ARG A 149 -20.23 7.57 10.45
N LEU A 150 -20.66 6.68 9.55
CA LEU A 150 -20.06 5.38 9.33
C LEU A 150 -19.81 5.20 7.83
N ALA A 151 -18.66 4.69 7.47
CA ALA A 151 -18.35 4.36 6.08
C ALA A 151 -18.36 2.86 5.84
N VAL A 152 -18.71 2.48 4.61
CA VAL A 152 -18.67 1.12 4.08
C VAL A 152 -17.64 1.08 2.95
N ILE A 153 -16.63 0.24 3.11
CA ILE A 153 -15.57 0.01 2.14
C ILE A 153 -15.73 -1.37 1.55
N ASP A 154 -15.69 -1.47 0.22
CA ASP A 154 -15.66 -2.77 -0.48
C ASP A 154 -14.23 -3.30 -0.51
N LEU A 155 -14.00 -4.49 0.06
CA LEU A 155 -12.67 -5.09 0.12
C LEU A 155 -12.24 -5.77 -1.19
N ARG A 156 -13.12 -5.84 -2.21
CA ARG A 156 -12.75 -6.35 -3.55
C ARG A 156 -11.91 -5.35 -4.33
N ASP A 157 -12.15 -4.04 -4.14
CA ASP A 157 -11.43 -2.96 -4.81
C ASP A 157 -10.78 -1.97 -3.85
N PHE A 158 -11.06 -2.07 -2.55
CA PHE A 158 -10.58 -1.19 -1.50
C PHE A 158 -11.06 0.25 -1.64
N GLU A 159 -12.29 0.43 -2.08
CA GLU A 159 -12.92 1.74 -2.25
C GLU A 159 -14.05 1.98 -1.25
N THR A 160 -14.14 3.20 -0.76
CA THR A 160 -15.29 3.65 0.03
C THR A 160 -16.50 3.81 -0.88
N LYS A 161 -17.52 3.01 -0.65
CA LYS A 161 -18.74 2.98 -1.49
C LYS A 161 -19.91 3.76 -0.90
N GLN A 162 -19.93 3.92 0.42
CA GLN A 162 -21.04 4.57 1.10
C GLN A 162 -20.57 5.24 2.38
N ILE A 163 -21.16 6.40 2.68
CA ILE A 163 -21.07 7.05 3.99
C ILE A 163 -22.49 7.24 4.51
N VAL A 164 -22.76 6.73 5.69
CA VAL A 164 -24.06 6.85 6.37
C VAL A 164 -23.92 7.84 7.51
N VAL A 165 -24.79 8.84 7.53
CA VAL A 165 -24.91 9.80 8.63
C VAL A 165 -25.99 9.35 9.59
N ASN A 166 -25.66 9.29 10.88
CA ASN A 166 -26.64 9.02 11.93
C ASN A 166 -27.18 10.35 12.49
N PRO A 167 -28.45 10.70 12.25
CA PRO A 167 -28.99 12.00 12.65
C PRO A 167 -29.23 12.11 14.16
N ILE A 168 -29.12 11.01 14.92
CA ILE A 168 -29.45 10.97 16.34
C ILE A 168 -28.23 11.27 17.21
N PHE A 169 -27.04 10.87 16.76
CA PHE A 169 -25.80 11.00 17.51
C PHE A 169 -24.99 12.24 17.12
N LYS A 170 -24.14 12.70 18.01
CA LYS A 170 -23.17 13.79 17.73
C LYS A 170 -21.85 13.28 17.17
N SER A 171 -21.55 12.02 17.44
CA SER A 171 -20.35 11.33 16.95
C SER A 171 -20.59 9.82 16.97
N GLU A 172 -19.85 9.09 16.15
CA GLU A 172 -19.88 7.63 16.14
C GLU A 172 -18.56 7.09 16.74
N HIS A 173 -18.66 6.44 17.89
CA HIS A 173 -17.51 5.84 18.56
C HIS A 173 -17.86 4.48 19.14
N GLY A 174 -17.97 3.48 18.29
CA GLY A 174 -18.26 2.10 18.65
C GLY A 174 -18.02 1.19 17.46
N GLY A 175 -17.84 -0.11 17.68
CA GLY A 175 -17.69 -1.07 16.60
C GLY A 175 -19.02 -1.24 15.83
N ALA A 176 -18.93 -1.37 14.51
CA ALA A 176 -20.03 -1.93 13.74
C ALA A 176 -20.02 -3.45 13.93
N PHE A 177 -21.17 -4.02 14.27
CA PHE A 177 -21.35 -5.47 14.37
C PHE A 177 -22.19 -5.93 13.20
N VAL A 178 -21.73 -6.94 12.52
CA VAL A 178 -22.50 -7.67 11.50
C VAL A 178 -22.80 -9.04 12.09
N THR A 179 -24.08 -9.37 12.17
CA THR A 179 -24.55 -10.70 12.61
C THR A 179 -25.09 -11.49 11.44
#